data_caf40b0199b982650d49b964c675aa90
#
_entry.id   caf40b0199b982650d49b964c675aa90
#
_cell.length_a   1.000
_cell.length_b   1.000
_cell.length_c   1.000
_cell.angle_alpha   90.00
_cell.angle_beta   90.00
_cell.angle_gamma   90.00
#
_symmetry.space_group_name_H-M   'P 1'
#
loop_
_entity.id
_entity.type
_entity.pdbx_description
1 polymer ?
#
loop_
_entity_poly.entity_id
_entity_poly.type
_entity_poly.pdbx_seq_one_letter_code
_entity_poly.pdbx_strand_id
1 'polypeptide(L)'
;KRKNITLTVDTEVQKFANDILIGKSGSISVMDIYTGELVALHSSPSFDPNLFFHGISNKDWKEIRENPLKPLINKTITGLYSPGSTIKPIVALSALENDVISPNLTIECTGKTELYGQTYHCWKEKGHGFMKLRNAIKQSCDTYFYEVARRLGVDRLNLTAKKFGLGNKVLDGIFLDEKVGLVPSTKWKKDTLGRGWVLGETLITGIGQGYIQTTPIQLCLMTAQLANGGFKIYPKITVSEKIETLDTIKNKISEKISEREKDQLGIIKASEKFFKPKNNISDLKFLNELYNLKTIRRISVGLFICELG
;
A
#
# COMPACT_ATOMS: atom_id res chain seq x y z
N LYS A 1 -24.37 -4.10 31.43
CA LYS A 1 -24.44 -2.69 30.92
C LYS A 1 -24.04 -2.70 29.47
N ARG A 2 -24.88 -2.16 28.57
CA ARG A 2 -24.49 -1.95 27.16
C ARG A 2 -23.43 -0.85 27.14
N LYS A 3 -22.29 -1.12 26.51
CA LYS A 3 -21.28 -0.09 26.25
C LYS A 3 -21.49 0.43 24.84
N ASN A 4 -21.55 1.73 24.67
CA ASN A 4 -21.51 2.35 23.36
C ASN A 4 -20.09 2.25 22.81
N ILE A 5 -19.97 1.94 21.54
CA ILE A 5 -18.69 1.95 20.81
C ILE A 5 -18.74 3.12 19.85
N THR A 6 -17.79 4.03 19.97
CA THR A 6 -17.61 5.13 19.02
C THR A 6 -16.56 4.73 17.99
N LEU A 7 -16.92 4.84 16.72
CA LEU A 7 -15.99 4.56 15.61
C LEU A 7 -15.25 5.84 15.21
N THR A 8 -14.07 5.66 14.65
CA THR A 8 -13.28 6.75 14.05
C THR A 8 -13.78 7.12 12.65
N VAL A 9 -14.68 6.30 12.09
CA VAL A 9 -15.21 6.46 10.74
C VAL A 9 -16.06 7.74 10.64
N ASP A 10 -15.70 8.59 9.69
CA ASP A 10 -16.51 9.73 9.28
C ASP A 10 -17.57 9.27 8.28
N THR A 11 -18.84 9.48 8.63
CA THR A 11 -19.97 8.98 7.82
C THR A 11 -20.09 9.67 6.47
N GLU A 12 -19.69 10.94 6.34
CA GLU A 12 -19.72 11.66 5.07
C GLU A 12 -18.63 11.15 4.12
N VAL A 13 -17.41 10.96 4.65
CA VAL A 13 -16.28 10.39 3.89
C VAL A 13 -16.58 8.95 3.49
N GLN A 14 -17.13 8.14 4.39
CA GLN A 14 -17.52 6.76 4.11
C GLN A 14 -18.60 6.67 3.02
N LYS A 15 -19.64 7.53 3.10
CA LYS A 15 -20.67 7.62 2.07
C LYS A 15 -20.10 8.05 0.73
N PHE A 16 -19.24 9.04 0.73
CA PHE A 16 -18.58 9.51 -0.49
C PHE A 16 -17.72 8.40 -1.13
N ALA A 17 -16.99 7.62 -0.32
CA ALA A 17 -16.24 6.47 -0.80
C ALA A 17 -17.15 5.42 -1.46
N ASN A 18 -18.33 5.18 -0.88
CA ASN A 18 -19.34 4.31 -1.49
C ASN A 18 -19.79 4.85 -2.84
N ASP A 19 -20.18 6.12 -2.90
CA ASP A 19 -20.77 6.73 -4.11
C ASP A 19 -19.81 6.69 -5.31
N ILE A 20 -18.49 6.86 -5.08
CA ILE A 20 -17.46 6.76 -6.13
C ILE A 20 -17.33 5.35 -6.70
N LEU A 21 -17.52 4.33 -5.88
CA LEU A 21 -17.34 2.94 -6.27
C LEU A 21 -18.64 2.25 -6.71
N ILE A 22 -19.75 2.98 -6.85
CA ILE A 22 -20.99 2.41 -7.39
C ILE A 22 -20.72 1.78 -8.76
N GLY A 23 -21.12 0.50 -8.90
CA GLY A 23 -20.94 -0.28 -10.13
C GLY A 23 -19.50 -0.76 -10.39
N LYS A 24 -18.57 -0.51 -9.47
CA LYS A 24 -17.18 -0.94 -9.60
C LYS A 24 -16.83 -1.97 -8.51
N SER A 25 -15.84 -2.82 -8.80
CA SER A 25 -15.21 -3.67 -7.78
C SER A 25 -13.93 -3.02 -7.30
N GLY A 26 -13.82 -2.80 -5.98
CA GLY A 26 -12.63 -2.14 -5.44
C GLY A 26 -12.75 -1.82 -3.96
N SER A 27 -11.80 -1.04 -3.44
CA SER A 27 -11.82 -0.59 -2.05
C SER A 27 -11.19 0.78 -1.87
N ILE A 28 -11.66 1.51 -0.87
CA ILE A 28 -11.10 2.79 -0.43
C ILE A 28 -10.79 2.68 1.07
N SER A 29 -9.56 3.01 1.43
CA SER A 29 -9.12 3.14 2.82
C SER A 29 -8.56 4.54 3.03
N VAL A 30 -9.05 5.24 4.05
CA VAL A 30 -8.61 6.59 4.42
C VAL A 30 -8.15 6.57 5.86
N MET A 31 -6.92 7.00 6.12
CA MET A 31 -6.28 6.93 7.44
C MET A 31 -5.64 8.26 7.80
N ASP A 32 -5.80 8.70 9.04
CA ASP A 32 -5.01 9.79 9.59
C ASP A 32 -3.56 9.33 9.76
N ILE A 33 -2.63 10.08 9.16
CA ILE A 33 -1.21 9.68 9.08
C ILE A 33 -0.47 9.80 10.42
N TYR A 34 -1.03 10.50 11.40
CA TYR A 34 -0.42 10.68 12.71
C TYR A 34 -1.05 9.81 13.79
N THR A 35 -2.38 9.65 13.76
CA THR A 35 -3.10 8.89 14.79
C THR A 35 -3.34 7.43 14.42
N GLY A 36 -3.31 7.11 13.13
CA GLY A 36 -3.70 5.79 12.60
C GLY A 36 -5.22 5.56 12.57
N GLU A 37 -6.03 6.57 12.90
CA GLU A 37 -7.48 6.47 12.86
C GLU A 37 -7.98 6.27 11.45
N LEU A 38 -8.83 5.26 11.26
CA LEU A 38 -9.48 4.97 9.99
C LEU A 38 -10.70 5.89 9.84
N VAL A 39 -10.58 6.87 8.96
CA VAL A 39 -11.63 7.84 8.63
C VAL A 39 -12.64 7.23 7.68
N ALA A 40 -12.20 6.34 6.77
CA ALA A 40 -13.08 5.52 5.95
C ALA A 40 -12.44 4.17 5.64
N LEU A 41 -13.27 3.13 5.56
CA LEU A 41 -12.88 1.78 5.18
C LEU A 41 -14.02 1.17 4.37
N HIS A 42 -13.94 1.25 3.03
CA HIS A 42 -15.01 0.84 2.15
C HIS A 42 -14.57 -0.25 1.16
N SER A 43 -15.41 -1.27 0.99
CA SER A 43 -15.26 -2.34 0.01
C SER A 43 -16.48 -2.37 -0.91
N SER A 44 -16.28 -2.29 -2.22
CA SER A 44 -17.36 -2.26 -3.21
C SER A 44 -17.32 -3.48 -4.14
N PRO A 45 -18.48 -4.01 -4.57
CA PRO A 45 -19.77 -3.73 -3.97
C PRO A 45 -19.84 -4.28 -2.54
N SER A 46 -20.74 -3.71 -1.76
CA SER A 46 -21.11 -4.20 -0.43
C SER A 46 -22.50 -4.82 -0.49
N PHE A 47 -23.00 -5.27 0.64
CA PHE A 47 -24.36 -5.75 0.81
C PHE A 47 -25.00 -5.12 2.06
N ASP A 48 -26.33 -5.07 2.13
CA ASP A 48 -27.04 -4.61 3.30
C ASP A 48 -27.01 -5.70 4.40
N PRO A 49 -26.32 -5.50 5.54
CA PRO A 49 -26.25 -6.48 6.62
C PRO A 49 -27.63 -6.72 7.28
N ASN A 50 -28.59 -5.79 7.15
CA ASN A 50 -29.92 -5.95 7.69
C ASN A 50 -30.70 -7.10 7.03
N LEU A 51 -30.35 -7.49 5.80
CA LEU A 51 -30.94 -8.65 5.15
C LEU A 51 -30.75 -9.94 5.95
N PHE A 52 -29.73 -10.01 6.80
CA PHE A 52 -29.43 -11.18 7.63
C PHE A 52 -30.13 -11.17 9.00
N PHE A 53 -30.66 -10.03 9.43
CA PHE A 53 -31.18 -9.85 10.79
C PHE A 53 -32.40 -10.75 11.07
N HIS A 54 -33.31 -10.90 10.11
CA HIS A 54 -34.50 -11.75 10.22
C HIS A 54 -34.41 -13.01 9.34
N GLY A 55 -33.25 -13.33 8.83
CA GLY A 55 -33.03 -14.38 7.82
C GLY A 55 -33.12 -13.80 6.41
N ILE A 56 -32.14 -14.16 5.59
CA ILE A 56 -32.05 -13.71 4.18
C ILE A 56 -32.94 -14.61 3.30
N SER A 57 -33.64 -14.01 2.33
CA SER A 57 -34.42 -14.78 1.34
C SER A 57 -33.45 -15.58 0.41
N ASN A 58 -33.94 -16.73 -0.12
CA ASN A 58 -33.17 -17.51 -1.07
C ASN A 58 -32.80 -16.71 -2.34
N LYS A 59 -33.67 -15.77 -2.74
CA LYS A 59 -33.45 -14.88 -3.89
C LYS A 59 -32.29 -13.91 -3.60
N ASP A 60 -32.35 -13.18 -2.49
CA ASP A 60 -31.32 -12.19 -2.12
C ASP A 60 -29.98 -12.87 -1.86
N TRP A 61 -30.01 -14.04 -1.21
CA TRP A 61 -28.79 -14.83 -0.99
C TRP A 61 -28.14 -15.27 -2.29
N LYS A 62 -28.94 -15.75 -3.26
CA LYS A 62 -28.44 -16.15 -4.57
C LYS A 62 -27.83 -14.95 -5.30
N GLU A 63 -28.49 -13.81 -5.29
CA GLU A 63 -28.02 -12.58 -5.94
C GLU A 63 -26.68 -12.12 -5.35
N ILE A 64 -26.54 -12.08 -4.02
CA ILE A 64 -25.29 -11.70 -3.36
C ILE A 64 -24.17 -12.72 -3.64
N ARG A 65 -24.46 -14.02 -3.54
CA ARG A 65 -23.48 -15.10 -3.70
C ARG A 65 -22.95 -15.22 -5.13
N GLU A 66 -23.83 -15.08 -6.11
CA GLU A 66 -23.51 -15.28 -7.52
C GLU A 66 -23.06 -13.98 -8.22
N ASN A 67 -23.07 -12.88 -7.52
CA ASN A 67 -22.57 -11.60 -8.04
C ASN A 67 -21.09 -11.70 -8.44
N PRO A 68 -20.73 -11.46 -9.73
CA PRO A 68 -19.34 -11.58 -10.19
C PRO A 68 -18.39 -10.60 -9.51
N LEU A 69 -18.91 -9.48 -8.99
CA LEU A 69 -18.10 -8.47 -8.28
C LEU A 69 -17.85 -8.82 -6.80
N LYS A 70 -18.31 -10.01 -6.32
CA LYS A 70 -17.99 -10.57 -5.00
C LYS A 70 -18.29 -9.64 -3.81
N PRO A 71 -19.55 -9.24 -3.56
CA PRO A 71 -19.89 -8.34 -2.44
C PRO A 71 -19.59 -8.91 -1.06
N LEU A 72 -19.56 -10.23 -0.87
CA LEU A 72 -19.22 -10.88 0.40
C LEU A 72 -17.74 -10.77 0.78
N ILE A 73 -16.87 -10.38 -0.18
CA ILE A 73 -15.44 -10.22 0.08
C ILE A 73 -15.18 -8.79 0.52
N ASN A 74 -14.71 -8.61 1.75
CA ASN A 74 -14.17 -7.33 2.19
C ASN A 74 -12.78 -7.11 1.57
N LYS A 75 -12.76 -6.47 0.41
CA LYS A 75 -11.53 -6.29 -0.40
C LYS A 75 -10.46 -5.49 0.30
N THR A 76 -10.83 -4.62 1.26
CA THR A 76 -9.88 -3.80 2.02
C THR A 76 -8.91 -4.62 2.86
N ILE A 77 -9.39 -5.72 3.45
CA ILE A 77 -8.66 -6.50 4.46
C ILE A 77 -8.38 -7.94 4.02
N THR A 78 -9.18 -8.47 3.07
CA THR A 78 -9.02 -9.85 2.60
C THR A 78 -8.53 -9.95 1.17
N GLY A 79 -8.67 -8.90 0.36
CA GLY A 79 -8.15 -8.87 -1.01
C GLY A 79 -6.63 -8.88 -1.02
N LEU A 80 -6.02 -9.80 -1.77
CA LEU A 80 -4.57 -9.91 -1.92
C LEU A 80 -4.18 -9.51 -3.33
N TYR A 81 -3.38 -8.45 -3.41
CA TYR A 81 -2.98 -7.83 -4.67
C TYR A 81 -1.47 -7.60 -4.71
N SER A 82 -0.90 -7.67 -5.91
CA SER A 82 0.48 -7.23 -6.13
C SER A 82 0.56 -5.71 -5.93
N PRO A 83 1.43 -5.20 -5.06
CA PRO A 83 1.51 -3.76 -4.78
C PRO A 83 1.98 -2.94 -5.98
N GLY A 84 2.63 -3.57 -6.95
CA GLY A 84 3.22 -2.88 -8.09
C GLY A 84 4.18 -1.78 -7.67
N SER A 85 4.26 -0.74 -8.45
CA SER A 85 5.19 0.38 -8.22
C SER A 85 4.99 1.15 -6.90
N THR A 86 3.90 0.90 -6.16
CA THR A 86 3.68 1.53 -4.86
C THR A 86 4.70 1.09 -3.81
N ILE A 87 5.39 -0.06 -4.01
CA ILE A 87 6.44 -0.54 -3.12
C ILE A 87 7.79 0.14 -3.34
N LYS A 88 8.01 0.79 -4.49
CA LYS A 88 9.32 1.37 -4.85
C LYS A 88 9.91 2.32 -3.80
N PRO A 89 9.14 3.17 -3.11
CA PRO A 89 9.64 3.95 -1.98
C PRO A 89 10.23 3.08 -0.86
N ILE A 90 9.62 1.94 -0.54
CA ILE A 90 10.13 1.01 0.47
C ILE A 90 11.43 0.34 0.00
N VAL A 91 11.50 -0.05 -1.28
CA VAL A 91 12.73 -0.58 -1.89
C VAL A 91 13.87 0.44 -1.81
N ALA A 92 13.58 1.70 -2.12
CA ALA A 92 14.53 2.81 -2.04
C ALA A 92 15.02 3.03 -0.60
N LEU A 93 14.10 3.10 0.36
CA LEU A 93 14.42 3.27 1.78
C LEU A 93 15.27 2.11 2.30
N SER A 94 14.89 0.87 1.99
CA SER A 94 15.65 -0.31 2.37
C SER A 94 17.07 -0.28 1.80
N ALA A 95 17.21 0.13 0.55
CA ALA A 95 18.50 0.20 -0.11
C ALA A 95 19.42 1.31 0.46
N LEU A 96 18.82 2.45 0.85
CA LEU A 96 19.54 3.53 1.54
C LEU A 96 19.92 3.13 2.97
N GLU A 97 19.01 2.50 3.72
CA GLU A 97 19.25 2.04 5.10
C GLU A 97 20.41 1.04 5.18
N ASN A 98 20.54 0.19 4.15
CA ASN A 98 21.59 -0.82 4.06
C ASN A 98 22.86 -0.35 3.32
N ASP A 99 22.97 0.94 2.99
CA ASP A 99 24.09 1.57 2.31
C ASP A 99 24.46 0.90 0.98
N VAL A 100 23.52 0.21 0.29
CA VAL A 100 23.76 -0.44 -1.00
C VAL A 100 23.60 0.50 -2.19
N ILE A 101 22.98 1.65 -1.97
CA ILE A 101 22.89 2.77 -2.91
C ILE A 101 23.11 4.10 -2.20
N SER A 102 23.47 5.13 -3.00
CA SER A 102 23.36 6.53 -2.58
C SER A 102 22.25 7.24 -3.35
N PRO A 103 21.71 8.38 -2.86
CA PRO A 103 20.72 9.17 -3.60
C PRO A 103 21.22 9.63 -4.98
N ASN A 104 22.53 9.72 -5.16
CA ASN A 104 23.19 10.14 -6.39
C ASN A 104 23.51 9.00 -7.34
N LEU A 105 23.24 7.73 -6.98
CA LEU A 105 23.41 6.61 -7.89
C LEU A 105 22.68 6.91 -9.19
N THR A 106 23.42 6.85 -10.30
CA THR A 106 22.90 7.08 -11.65
C THR A 106 22.87 5.76 -12.41
N ILE A 107 21.73 5.42 -12.98
CA ILE A 107 21.51 4.22 -13.79
C ILE A 107 20.88 4.65 -15.10
N GLU A 108 21.41 4.13 -16.21
CA GLU A 108 20.83 4.33 -17.52
C GLU A 108 19.66 3.36 -17.75
N CYS A 109 18.53 3.90 -18.17
CA CYS A 109 17.36 3.14 -18.56
C CYS A 109 17.15 3.24 -20.07
N THR A 110 17.47 2.18 -20.78
CA THR A 110 17.27 2.03 -22.24
C THR A 110 15.91 1.42 -22.59
N GLY A 111 15.03 1.22 -21.60
CA GLY A 111 13.70 0.57 -21.76
C GLY A 111 13.71 -0.90 -21.36
N LYS A 112 14.87 -1.49 -21.16
CA LYS A 112 15.03 -2.88 -20.72
C LYS A 112 16.30 -3.10 -19.93
N THR A 113 16.38 -4.23 -19.24
CA THR A 113 17.57 -4.76 -18.60
C THR A 113 17.67 -6.25 -18.89
N GLU A 114 18.85 -6.77 -19.12
CA GLU A 114 19.07 -8.18 -19.37
C GLU A 114 19.83 -8.84 -18.22
N LEU A 115 19.36 -10.00 -17.78
CA LEU A 115 19.98 -10.77 -16.72
C LEU A 115 19.88 -12.27 -17.04
N TYR A 116 21.02 -12.95 -17.16
CA TYR A 116 21.10 -14.38 -17.44
C TYR A 116 20.25 -14.84 -18.64
N GLY A 117 20.28 -14.06 -19.72
CA GLY A 117 19.53 -14.35 -20.95
C GLY A 117 18.02 -14.05 -20.87
N GLN A 118 17.55 -13.48 -19.77
CA GLN A 118 16.16 -12.99 -19.64
C GLN A 118 16.11 -11.48 -19.73
N THR A 119 15.11 -10.96 -20.43
CA THR A 119 14.88 -9.53 -20.61
C THR A 119 13.78 -9.07 -19.66
N TYR A 120 14.06 -8.01 -18.92
CA TYR A 120 13.13 -7.32 -18.01
C TYR A 120 12.83 -5.94 -18.57
N HIS A 121 11.58 -5.68 -18.93
CA HIS A 121 11.17 -4.44 -19.57
C HIS A 121 10.82 -3.35 -18.55
N CYS A 122 11.16 -2.12 -18.91
CA CYS A 122 10.60 -0.95 -18.27
C CYS A 122 9.28 -0.58 -18.95
N TRP A 123 8.34 0.00 -18.21
CA TRP A 123 7.06 0.44 -18.79
C TRP A 123 7.25 1.48 -19.92
N LYS A 124 8.36 2.22 -19.93
CA LYS A 124 8.73 3.15 -21.00
C LYS A 124 9.68 2.47 -21.96
N GLU A 125 9.17 1.99 -23.07
CA GLU A 125 9.89 1.19 -24.09
C GLU A 125 11.18 1.86 -24.59
N LYS A 126 11.14 3.17 -24.86
CA LYS A 126 12.30 3.96 -25.31
C LYS A 126 13.28 4.32 -24.19
N GLY A 127 13.01 3.84 -22.96
CA GLY A 127 13.80 4.15 -21.78
C GLY A 127 13.59 5.56 -21.23
N HIS A 128 14.16 5.79 -20.04
CA HIS A 128 14.12 7.07 -19.34
C HIS A 128 15.44 7.85 -19.46
N GLY A 129 16.48 7.25 -20.06
CA GLY A 129 17.84 7.77 -20.04
C GLY A 129 18.48 7.65 -18.65
N PHE A 130 19.38 8.54 -18.32
CA PHE A 130 20.06 8.53 -17.02
C PHE A 130 19.15 8.96 -15.88
N MET A 131 18.92 8.05 -14.93
CA MET A 131 18.04 8.23 -13.78
C MET A 131 18.83 8.25 -12.48
N LYS A 132 18.59 9.26 -11.64
CA LYS A 132 18.93 9.25 -10.21
C LYS A 132 17.70 8.87 -9.39
N LEU A 133 17.90 8.46 -8.14
CA LEU A 133 16.85 7.91 -7.27
C LEU A 133 15.55 8.74 -7.26
N ARG A 134 15.63 10.05 -7.04
CA ARG A 134 14.46 10.94 -7.03
C ARG A 134 13.65 10.89 -8.33
N ASN A 135 14.34 10.94 -9.47
CA ASN A 135 13.69 10.90 -10.77
C ASN A 135 13.16 9.50 -11.10
N ALA A 136 13.86 8.45 -10.65
CA ALA A 136 13.41 7.08 -10.82
C ALA A 136 12.10 6.79 -10.05
N ILE A 137 11.95 7.30 -8.81
CA ILE A 137 10.69 7.26 -8.07
C ILE A 137 9.62 8.08 -8.80
N LYS A 138 9.91 9.34 -9.15
CA LYS A 138 8.95 10.24 -9.81
C LYS A 138 8.41 9.68 -11.12
N GLN A 139 9.25 9.01 -11.90
CA GLN A 139 8.91 8.45 -13.21
C GLN A 139 8.63 6.95 -13.17
N SER A 140 8.67 6.35 -11.98
CA SER A 140 8.43 4.90 -11.80
C SER A 140 9.32 4.03 -12.70
N CYS A 141 10.61 4.34 -12.83
CA CYS A 141 11.51 3.64 -13.72
C CYS A 141 11.81 2.22 -13.22
N ASP A 142 11.30 1.18 -13.92
CA ASP A 142 11.49 -0.20 -13.50
C ASP A 142 12.97 -0.61 -13.62
N THR A 143 13.66 -0.24 -14.68
CA THR A 143 15.09 -0.54 -14.86
C THR A 143 15.94 -0.07 -13.70
N TYR A 144 15.66 1.14 -13.17
CA TYR A 144 16.34 1.64 -11.99
C TYR A 144 16.11 0.74 -10.79
N PHE A 145 14.85 0.34 -10.55
CA PHE A 145 14.47 -0.47 -9.40
C PHE A 145 14.85 -1.94 -9.54
N TYR A 146 15.02 -2.48 -10.74
CA TYR A 146 15.68 -3.79 -10.94
C TYR A 146 17.10 -3.79 -10.39
N GLU A 147 17.90 -2.77 -10.73
CA GLU A 147 19.28 -2.67 -10.24
C GLU A 147 19.34 -2.40 -8.73
N VAL A 148 18.45 -1.54 -8.19
CA VAL A 148 18.35 -1.31 -6.75
C VAL A 148 18.02 -2.61 -6.02
N ALA A 149 17.01 -3.35 -6.49
CA ALA A 149 16.60 -4.62 -5.89
C ALA A 149 17.72 -5.67 -5.98
N ARG A 150 18.44 -5.74 -7.12
CA ARG A 150 19.58 -6.63 -7.30
C ARG A 150 20.67 -6.40 -6.24
N ARG A 151 20.98 -5.14 -5.94
CA ARG A 151 21.97 -4.77 -4.91
C ARG A 151 21.46 -5.03 -3.50
N LEU A 152 20.18 -4.79 -3.27
CA LEU A 152 19.56 -4.92 -1.96
C LEU A 152 19.39 -6.38 -1.53
N GLY A 153 18.87 -7.22 -2.43
CA GLY A 153 18.42 -8.57 -2.12
C GLY A 153 17.05 -8.61 -1.46
N VAL A 154 16.33 -9.74 -1.67
CA VAL A 154 14.95 -9.88 -1.22
C VAL A 154 14.80 -9.91 0.30
N ASP A 155 15.76 -10.47 1.03
CA ASP A 155 15.66 -10.64 2.48
C ASP A 155 15.74 -9.30 3.22
N ARG A 156 16.59 -8.36 2.77
CA ARG A 156 16.63 -7.00 3.33
C ARG A 156 15.34 -6.24 3.00
N LEU A 157 14.81 -6.39 1.78
CA LEU A 157 13.51 -5.82 1.41
C LEU A 157 12.39 -6.38 2.30
N ASN A 158 12.36 -7.70 2.55
CA ASN A 158 11.39 -8.34 3.44
C ASN A 158 11.39 -7.71 4.83
N LEU A 159 12.58 -7.52 5.42
CA LEU A 159 12.70 -6.93 6.76
C LEU A 159 12.16 -5.50 6.81
N THR A 160 12.49 -4.67 5.83
CA THR A 160 12.01 -3.29 5.77
C THR A 160 10.50 -3.23 5.50
N ALA A 161 10.00 -4.00 4.54
CA ALA A 161 8.57 -4.04 4.21
C ALA A 161 7.70 -4.44 5.41
N LYS A 162 8.15 -5.39 6.22
CA LYS A 162 7.48 -5.79 7.46
C LYS A 162 7.44 -4.70 8.52
N LYS A 163 8.47 -3.84 8.61
CA LYS A 163 8.44 -2.67 9.51
C LYS A 163 7.31 -1.70 9.13
N PHE A 164 6.96 -1.62 7.86
CA PHE A 164 5.87 -0.80 7.33
C PHE A 164 4.49 -1.49 7.32
N GLY A 165 4.37 -2.68 7.92
CA GLY A 165 3.11 -3.39 8.08
C GLY A 165 2.80 -4.41 6.98
N LEU A 166 3.58 -4.48 5.90
CA LEU A 166 3.37 -5.47 4.85
C LEU A 166 3.68 -6.88 5.36
N GLY A 167 2.89 -7.87 4.95
CA GLY A 167 3.07 -9.25 5.39
C GLY A 167 2.72 -9.49 6.86
N ASN A 168 1.90 -8.62 7.48
CA ASN A 168 1.39 -8.75 8.84
C ASN A 168 -0.11 -8.40 8.90
N LYS A 169 -0.83 -8.94 9.89
CA LYS A 169 -2.11 -8.35 10.28
C LYS A 169 -1.86 -6.98 10.90
N VAL A 170 -2.65 -5.97 10.52
CA VAL A 170 -2.42 -4.59 10.93
C VAL A 170 -3.59 -4.01 11.75
N LEU A 171 -4.72 -4.72 11.83
CA LEU A 171 -5.95 -4.28 12.52
C LEU A 171 -6.11 -4.94 13.90
N ASP A 172 -5.04 -5.41 14.52
CA ASP A 172 -4.96 -5.93 15.89
C ASP A 172 -6.08 -6.93 16.26
N GLY A 173 -6.41 -7.82 15.32
CA GLY A 173 -7.39 -8.88 15.53
C GLY A 173 -8.86 -8.43 15.56
N ILE A 174 -9.17 -7.17 15.24
CA ILE A 174 -10.55 -6.67 15.15
C ILE A 174 -11.33 -7.42 14.07
N PHE A 175 -10.66 -7.76 12.97
CA PHE A 175 -11.24 -8.56 11.88
C PHE A 175 -10.58 -9.93 11.82
N LEU A 176 -11.36 -10.97 12.08
CA LEU A 176 -10.86 -12.36 12.14
C LEU A 176 -10.36 -12.86 10.78
N ASP A 177 -10.96 -12.39 9.70
CA ASP A 177 -10.68 -12.77 8.31
C ASP A 177 -9.57 -11.94 7.65
N GLU A 178 -8.98 -10.98 8.38
CA GLU A 178 -7.86 -10.18 7.87
C GLU A 178 -6.73 -11.06 7.35
N LYS A 179 -6.31 -10.81 6.10
CA LYS A 179 -5.22 -11.54 5.45
C LYS A 179 -3.87 -10.92 5.76
N VAL A 180 -2.90 -11.80 5.98
CA VAL A 180 -1.50 -11.39 6.28
C VAL A 180 -0.79 -10.86 5.05
N GLY A 181 -1.20 -11.27 3.84
CA GLY A 181 -0.43 -11.01 2.63
C GLY A 181 0.87 -11.84 2.59
N LEU A 182 1.76 -11.48 1.69
CA LEU A 182 3.05 -12.14 1.53
C LEU A 182 4.13 -11.14 1.15
N VAL A 183 5.16 -11.02 1.96
CA VAL A 183 6.42 -10.43 1.55
C VAL A 183 7.43 -11.56 1.44
N PRO A 184 7.87 -11.95 0.24
CA PRO A 184 8.71 -13.12 0.06
C PRO A 184 10.10 -12.94 0.66
N SER A 185 10.75 -14.08 0.98
CA SER A 185 12.15 -14.15 1.40
C SER A 185 12.77 -15.45 0.87
N THR A 186 14.09 -15.54 0.90
CA THR A 186 14.81 -16.77 0.53
C THR A 186 14.36 -17.95 1.39
N LYS A 187 14.22 -17.72 2.70
CA LYS A 187 13.74 -18.72 3.66
C LYS A 187 12.30 -19.15 3.35
N TRP A 188 11.38 -18.20 3.16
CA TRP A 188 9.98 -18.52 2.84
C TRP A 188 9.89 -19.42 1.61
N LYS A 189 10.60 -19.09 0.53
CA LYS A 189 10.53 -19.89 -0.71
C LYS A 189 11.05 -21.31 -0.51
N LYS A 190 12.16 -21.46 0.22
CA LYS A 190 12.73 -22.77 0.54
C LYS A 190 11.75 -23.61 1.38
N ASP A 191 11.19 -23.01 2.43
CA ASP A 191 10.31 -23.72 3.38
C ASP A 191 8.94 -24.05 2.77
N THR A 192 8.40 -23.18 1.90
CA THR A 192 7.04 -23.34 1.35
C THR A 192 7.03 -24.08 0.01
N LEU A 193 8.01 -23.83 -0.86
CA LEU A 193 8.03 -24.35 -2.22
C LEU A 193 9.14 -25.40 -2.45
N GLY A 194 10.01 -25.64 -1.47
CA GLY A 194 11.12 -26.57 -1.58
C GLY A 194 12.19 -26.15 -2.62
N ARG A 195 12.22 -24.89 -3.05
CA ARG A 195 13.08 -24.37 -4.12
C ARG A 195 13.94 -23.23 -3.63
N GLY A 196 15.16 -23.11 -4.20
CA GLY A 196 16.04 -21.98 -3.96
C GLY A 196 15.49 -20.69 -4.59
N TRP A 197 15.89 -19.56 -4.03
CA TRP A 197 15.59 -18.23 -4.58
C TRP A 197 16.47 -17.94 -5.79
N VAL A 198 15.91 -17.34 -6.83
CA VAL A 198 16.65 -16.89 -8.01
C VAL A 198 16.64 -15.38 -8.14
N LEU A 199 17.72 -14.82 -8.69
CA LEU A 199 17.92 -13.37 -8.73
C LEU A 199 16.81 -12.63 -9.53
N GLY A 200 16.28 -13.24 -10.59
CA GLY A 200 15.17 -12.69 -11.36
C GLY A 200 13.91 -12.42 -10.52
N GLU A 201 13.66 -13.27 -9.52
CA GLU A 201 12.53 -13.05 -8.59
C GLU A 201 12.77 -11.82 -7.70
N THR A 202 14.02 -11.53 -7.35
CA THR A 202 14.36 -10.29 -6.63
C THR A 202 14.05 -9.06 -7.46
N LEU A 203 14.37 -9.06 -8.75
CA LEU A 203 14.10 -7.95 -9.66
C LEU A 203 12.60 -7.67 -9.71
N ILE A 204 11.80 -8.71 -9.95
CA ILE A 204 10.34 -8.62 -10.05
C ILE A 204 9.72 -8.18 -8.72
N THR A 205 10.21 -8.71 -7.59
CA THR A 205 9.75 -8.28 -6.26
C THR A 205 10.06 -6.81 -6.00
N GLY A 206 11.20 -6.30 -6.50
CA GLY A 206 11.61 -4.89 -6.37
C GLY A 206 10.70 -3.89 -7.07
N ILE A 207 9.88 -4.34 -8.01
CA ILE A 207 8.84 -3.52 -8.65
C ILE A 207 7.42 -3.88 -8.20
N GLY A 208 7.32 -4.68 -7.14
CA GLY A 208 6.05 -5.05 -6.50
C GLY A 208 5.25 -6.11 -7.25
N GLN A 209 5.90 -7.01 -7.96
CA GLN A 209 5.30 -8.11 -8.68
C GLN A 209 5.87 -9.47 -8.21
N GLY A 210 5.48 -10.56 -8.87
CA GLY A 210 5.88 -11.91 -8.49
C GLY A 210 5.12 -12.42 -7.27
N TYR A 211 5.83 -12.94 -6.26
CA TYR A 211 5.19 -13.55 -5.09
C TYR A 211 4.63 -12.56 -4.08
N ILE A 212 5.00 -11.27 -4.15
CA ILE A 212 4.57 -10.28 -3.17
C ILE A 212 3.07 -10.01 -3.31
N GLN A 213 2.36 -10.11 -2.18
CA GLN A 213 0.92 -9.85 -2.09
C GLN A 213 0.61 -9.03 -0.85
N THR A 214 -0.20 -8.01 -1.00
CA THR A 214 -0.60 -7.09 0.06
C THR A 214 -2.10 -6.87 0.06
N THR A 215 -2.63 -6.50 1.21
CA THR A 215 -4.01 -5.99 1.29
C THR A 215 -4.02 -4.47 1.10
N PRO A 216 -5.14 -3.88 0.63
CA PRO A 216 -5.27 -2.42 0.52
C PRO A 216 -5.01 -1.67 1.83
N ILE A 217 -5.45 -2.22 2.97
CA ILE A 217 -5.20 -1.59 4.28
C ILE A 217 -3.71 -1.58 4.63
N GLN A 218 -2.96 -2.62 4.28
CA GLN A 218 -1.51 -2.64 4.48
C GLN A 218 -0.82 -1.55 3.65
N LEU A 219 -1.24 -1.34 2.40
CA LEU A 219 -0.69 -0.28 1.55
C LEU A 219 -1.08 1.11 2.05
N CYS A 220 -2.30 1.27 2.57
CA CYS A 220 -2.72 2.51 3.23
C CYS A 220 -1.83 2.82 4.44
N LEU A 221 -1.59 1.84 5.32
CA LEU A 221 -0.69 1.99 6.47
C LEU A 221 0.75 2.31 6.05
N MET A 222 1.29 1.56 5.09
CA MET A 222 2.63 1.81 4.54
C MET A 222 2.76 3.26 4.04
N THR A 223 1.77 3.73 3.27
CA THR A 223 1.76 5.08 2.73
C THR A 223 1.63 6.13 3.83
N ALA A 224 0.79 5.90 4.83
CA ALA A 224 0.64 6.78 5.97
C ALA A 224 1.95 6.93 6.77
N GLN A 225 2.67 5.83 7.00
CA GLN A 225 3.97 5.85 7.66
C GLN A 225 5.08 6.52 6.82
N LEU A 226 5.02 6.42 5.49
CA LEU A 226 5.90 7.20 4.61
C LEU A 226 5.59 8.69 4.69
N ALA A 227 4.31 9.06 4.68
CA ALA A 227 3.86 10.45 4.66
C ALA A 227 4.10 11.19 5.99
N ASN A 228 4.08 10.47 7.12
CA ASN A 228 4.32 11.04 8.44
C ASN A 228 5.81 11.17 8.82
N GLY A 229 6.72 10.80 7.92
CA GLY A 229 8.17 10.86 8.16
C GLY A 229 8.76 9.57 8.76
N GLY A 230 8.07 8.44 8.65
CA GLY A 230 8.56 7.12 9.11
C GLY A 230 8.17 6.78 10.55
N PHE A 231 7.29 7.56 11.19
CA PHE A 231 6.77 7.19 12.50
C PHE A 231 5.84 5.99 12.41
N LYS A 232 6.01 5.05 13.32
CA LYS A 232 5.14 3.88 13.40
C LYS A 232 3.79 4.28 13.98
N ILE A 233 2.73 3.93 13.26
CA ILE A 233 1.35 4.08 13.70
C ILE A 233 0.62 2.74 13.60
N TYR A 234 -0.50 2.64 14.30
CA TYR A 234 -1.36 1.46 14.30
C TYR A 234 -2.75 1.84 13.82
N PRO A 235 -3.32 1.15 12.83
CA PRO A 235 -4.67 1.43 12.37
C PRO A 235 -5.69 1.23 13.50
N LYS A 236 -6.59 2.20 13.68
CA LYS A 236 -7.64 2.20 14.70
C LYS A 236 -8.98 2.47 14.05
N ILE A 237 -10.00 1.70 14.42
CA ILE A 237 -11.39 1.89 13.95
C ILE A 237 -12.31 2.34 15.07
N THR A 238 -11.86 2.24 16.32
CA THR A 238 -12.60 2.69 17.51
C THR A 238 -11.86 3.83 18.19
N VAL A 239 -12.63 4.81 18.68
CA VAL A 239 -12.11 5.88 19.52
C VAL A 239 -11.82 5.28 20.90
N SER A 240 -10.56 5.37 21.34
CA SER A 240 -10.18 4.98 22.70
C SER A 240 -10.60 6.07 23.70
N GLU A 241 -11.28 5.70 24.79
CA GLU A 241 -11.58 6.62 25.90
C GLU A 241 -10.30 7.04 26.64
N LYS A 242 -9.23 6.27 26.54
CA LYS A 242 -7.89 6.66 26.98
C LYS A 242 -7.18 7.34 25.82
N ILE A 243 -6.83 8.60 25.98
CA ILE A 243 -5.77 9.24 25.22
C ILE A 243 -4.49 8.50 25.62
N GLU A 244 -4.26 7.35 24.99
CA GLU A 244 -2.92 6.78 25.01
C GLU A 244 -2.04 7.83 24.33
N THR A 245 -1.16 8.46 25.12
CA THR A 245 -0.03 9.21 24.57
C THR A 245 0.52 8.37 23.43
N LEU A 246 0.50 8.95 22.23
CA LEU A 246 1.03 8.35 21.02
C LEU A 246 2.41 7.81 21.34
N ASP A 247 2.54 6.51 21.59
CA ASP A 247 3.83 5.84 21.55
C ASP A 247 4.28 5.85 20.08
N THR A 248 4.75 7.04 19.69
CA THR A 248 5.43 7.23 18.43
C THR A 248 6.80 6.58 18.55
N ILE A 249 6.84 5.27 18.35
CA ILE A 249 8.11 4.59 18.17
C ILE A 249 8.64 5.07 16.82
N LYS A 250 9.63 5.97 16.89
CA LYS A 250 10.40 6.34 15.70
C LYS A 250 10.89 5.07 15.03
N ASN A 251 10.49 4.86 13.80
CA ASN A 251 11.13 3.84 12.99
C ASN A 251 12.63 4.22 12.90
N LYS A 252 13.54 3.31 13.24
CA LYS A 252 15.00 3.58 13.18
C LYS A 252 15.46 4.11 11.82
N ILE A 253 14.66 3.88 10.78
CA ILE A 253 14.81 4.48 9.45
C ILE A 253 14.74 6.01 9.54
N SER A 254 13.81 6.59 10.35
CA SER A 254 13.68 8.04 10.47
C SER A 254 14.87 8.70 11.16
N GLU A 255 15.53 8.01 12.09
CA GLU A 255 16.71 8.57 12.78
C GLU A 255 17.91 8.72 11.85
N LYS A 256 18.18 7.72 11.00
CA LYS A 256 19.21 7.81 9.95
C LYS A 256 18.83 8.74 8.80
N ILE A 257 17.54 8.92 8.56
CA ILE A 257 17.00 9.82 7.55
C ILE A 257 17.16 11.28 8.01
N SER A 258 16.90 11.61 9.28
CA SER A 258 16.92 13.00 9.80
C SER A 258 18.30 13.63 9.80
N GLU A 259 19.37 12.87 9.94
CA GLU A 259 20.74 13.38 9.91
C GLU A 259 21.34 13.62 8.51
N ARG A 260 20.77 12.97 7.47
CA ARG A 260 21.21 13.10 6.06
C ARG A 260 20.21 13.85 5.15
N GLU A 261 19.26 14.56 5.72
CA GLU A 261 17.88 14.70 5.25
C GLU A 261 17.50 15.85 4.36
N LYS A 262 18.31 16.78 4.02
CA LYS A 262 17.85 17.81 3.06
C LYS A 262 17.49 17.27 1.67
N ASP A 263 18.08 16.12 1.28
CA ASP A 263 17.81 15.47 -0.01
C ASP A 263 16.71 14.38 0.07
N GLN A 264 16.48 13.78 1.23
CA GLN A 264 15.55 12.65 1.42
C GLN A 264 14.10 13.10 1.60
N LEU A 265 13.84 14.29 2.12
CA LEU A 265 12.52 14.93 2.06
C LEU A 265 11.99 14.98 0.61
N GLY A 266 12.89 14.97 -0.36
CA GLY A 266 12.59 14.82 -1.77
C GLY A 266 11.99 13.47 -2.15
N ILE A 267 12.31 12.36 -1.45
CA ILE A 267 11.77 11.02 -1.74
C ILE A 267 10.31 10.94 -1.23
N ILE A 268 10.05 11.45 -0.03
CA ILE A 268 8.70 11.51 0.54
C ILE A 268 7.81 12.43 -0.31
N LYS A 269 8.28 13.64 -0.65
CA LYS A 269 7.58 14.54 -1.56
C LYS A 269 7.44 14.03 -2.99
N ALA A 270 8.38 13.19 -3.46
CA ALA A 270 8.27 12.53 -4.76
C ALA A 270 7.26 11.39 -4.71
N SER A 271 7.17 10.64 -3.59
CA SER A 271 6.13 9.63 -3.39
C SER A 271 4.75 10.26 -3.28
N GLU A 272 4.58 11.38 -2.57
CA GLU A 272 3.33 12.15 -2.54
C GLU A 272 2.86 12.59 -3.94
N LYS A 273 3.79 12.99 -4.81
CA LYS A 273 3.47 13.30 -6.22
C LYS A 273 3.15 12.05 -7.05
N PHE A 274 3.72 10.90 -6.70
CA PHE A 274 3.50 9.65 -7.40
C PHE A 274 2.11 9.08 -7.13
N PHE A 275 1.61 9.22 -5.90
CA PHE A 275 0.25 8.84 -5.52
C PHE A 275 -0.83 9.82 -5.99
N LYS A 276 -0.46 10.92 -6.69
CA LYS A 276 -1.45 11.71 -7.42
C LYS A 276 -1.91 10.92 -8.64
N PRO A 277 -3.21 10.63 -8.77
CA PRO A 277 -3.73 9.87 -9.89
C PRO A 277 -3.34 10.52 -11.22
N LYS A 278 -2.78 9.72 -12.10
CA LYS A 278 -2.54 10.14 -13.47
C LYS A 278 -3.84 10.02 -14.24
N ASN A 279 -4.41 11.17 -14.63
CA ASN A 279 -5.35 11.30 -15.77
C ASN A 279 -6.75 10.70 -15.64
N ASN A 280 -7.31 10.47 -14.45
CA ASN A 280 -8.75 10.25 -14.36
C ASN A 280 -9.41 11.43 -13.65
N ILE A 281 -10.26 12.18 -14.38
CA ILE A 281 -10.93 13.40 -13.90
C ILE A 281 -11.77 13.12 -12.63
N SER A 282 -12.30 11.90 -12.49
CA SER A 282 -13.02 11.44 -11.29
C SER A 282 -12.15 11.42 -10.03
N ASP A 283 -10.89 11.00 -10.17
CA ASP A 283 -9.97 10.83 -9.04
C ASP A 283 -9.43 12.19 -8.54
N LEU A 284 -9.22 13.14 -9.46
CA LEU A 284 -8.87 14.52 -9.14
C LEU A 284 -10.03 15.26 -8.46
N LYS A 285 -11.26 15.01 -8.86
CA LYS A 285 -12.47 15.57 -8.24
C LYS A 285 -12.65 15.03 -6.83
N PHE A 286 -12.42 13.71 -6.62
CA PHE A 286 -12.41 13.07 -5.32
C PHE A 286 -11.40 13.70 -4.36
N LEU A 287 -10.14 13.83 -4.78
CA LEU A 287 -9.11 14.43 -3.95
C LEU A 287 -9.38 15.91 -3.64
N ASN A 288 -9.94 16.66 -4.60
CA ASN A 288 -10.30 18.05 -4.39
C ASN A 288 -11.52 18.19 -3.47
N GLU A 289 -12.50 17.31 -3.56
CA GLU A 289 -13.66 17.30 -2.66
C GLU A 289 -13.26 16.87 -1.26
N LEU A 290 -12.41 15.84 -1.12
CA LEU A 290 -11.78 15.50 0.15
C LEU A 290 -10.97 16.69 0.73
N TYR A 291 -10.26 17.43 -0.10
CA TYR A 291 -9.46 18.58 0.33
C TYR A 291 -10.32 19.77 0.78
N ASN A 292 -11.52 19.91 0.22
CA ASN A 292 -12.50 20.94 0.58
C ASN A 292 -13.31 20.63 1.84
N LEU A 293 -13.40 19.35 2.23
CA LEU A 293 -13.90 18.97 3.54
C LEU A 293 -12.85 19.40 4.57
N LYS A 294 -13.08 20.53 5.26
CA LYS A 294 -12.16 21.26 6.16
C LYS A 294 -11.38 20.42 7.20
N THR A 295 -11.61 19.14 7.26
CA THR A 295 -11.05 18.16 8.21
C THR A 295 -9.72 17.53 7.73
N ILE A 296 -9.28 17.73 6.47
CA ILE A 296 -8.36 16.78 5.78
C ILE A 296 -6.97 17.34 5.47
N ARG A 297 -6.35 18.04 6.39
CA ARG A 297 -4.91 18.37 6.24
C ARG A 297 -3.93 17.23 6.60
N ARG A 298 -4.43 16.05 7.04
CA ARG A 298 -3.61 15.00 7.68
C ARG A 298 -3.93 13.57 7.22
N ILE A 299 -4.49 13.36 6.02
CA ILE A 299 -4.98 12.04 5.61
C ILE A 299 -4.12 11.43 4.51
N SER A 300 -3.78 10.14 4.68
CA SER A 300 -3.31 9.26 3.62
C SER A 300 -4.51 8.55 3.00
N VAL A 301 -4.69 8.67 1.70
CA VAL A 301 -5.75 7.98 0.96
C VAL A 301 -5.14 6.83 0.16
N GLY A 302 -5.52 5.62 0.50
CA GLY A 302 -5.26 4.44 -0.32
C GLY A 302 -6.49 4.13 -1.18
N LEU A 303 -6.48 4.57 -2.44
CA LEU A 303 -7.49 4.19 -3.42
C LEU A 303 -7.01 2.98 -4.22
N PHE A 304 -7.70 1.85 -4.08
CA PHE A 304 -7.48 0.67 -4.89
C PHE A 304 -8.73 0.35 -5.69
N ILE A 305 -8.67 0.59 -6.99
CA ILE A 305 -9.66 0.12 -7.94
C ILE A 305 -9.07 -1.14 -8.58
N CYS A 306 -9.67 -2.30 -8.32
CA CYS A 306 -9.38 -3.52 -9.06
C CYS A 306 -10.37 -3.57 -10.22
N GLU A 307 -9.91 -3.29 -11.42
CA GLU A 307 -10.59 -3.76 -12.61
C GLU A 307 -10.32 -5.26 -12.70
N LEU A 308 -11.32 -6.06 -12.33
CA LEU A 308 -11.35 -7.47 -12.68
C LEU A 308 -11.65 -7.53 -14.18
N GLY A 309 -10.59 -7.72 -15.00
CA GLY A 309 -10.70 -8.09 -16.40
C GLY A 309 -11.31 -9.47 -16.57
#